data_bd2cfb378b4777f4efca507b7d5111e8
#
_entry.id   bd2cfb378b4777f4efca507b7d5111e8
#
_cell.length_a   1.000
_cell.length_b   1.000
_cell.length_c   1.000
_cell.angle_alpha   90.00
_cell.angle_beta   90.00
_cell.angle_gamma   90.00
#
_symmetry.space_group_name_H-M   'P 1'
#
loop_
_entity.id
_entity.type
_entity.pdbx_description
1 polymer ?
#
loop_
_entity_poly.entity_id
_entity_poly.type
_entity_poly.pdbx_seq_one_letter_code
_entity_poly.pdbx_strand_id
1 'polypeptide(L)'
;SMDLMGRKMRINGGAPFTAYKKEIAKFCREDREHPQLGGQVRALAETFDKLTAVAEKMRDQMKSDPLQWASNTSPALTAFGEVTMVWRLLDMAIIAARASEKGRKNNFYLGKIMQATYFTDVTLPHTLATMNNALREGREVIEMPNGAF
;
A
#
# COMPACT_ATOMS: atom_id res chain seq x y z
N SER A 1 -10.49 10.76 -1.67
CA SER A 1 -9.85 10.06 -0.53
C SER A 1 -10.85 9.74 0.59
N MET A 2 -11.62 10.72 1.08
CA MET A 2 -12.60 10.52 2.18
C MET A 2 -13.62 9.41 1.90
N ASP A 3 -14.12 9.25 0.69
CA ASP A 3 -15.08 8.19 0.34
C ASP A 3 -14.46 6.79 0.51
N LEU A 4 -13.23 6.58 0.04
CA LEU A 4 -12.54 5.30 0.22
C LEU A 4 -12.25 5.05 1.70
N MET A 5 -11.54 5.97 2.36
CA MET A 5 -11.08 5.80 3.75
C MET A 5 -12.23 5.80 4.77
N GLY A 6 -13.31 6.51 4.48
CA GLY A 6 -14.48 6.58 5.36
C GLY A 6 -15.53 5.51 5.06
N ARG A 7 -16.19 5.61 3.93
CA ARG A 7 -17.36 4.80 3.60
C ARG A 7 -17.01 3.43 3.02
N LYS A 8 -16.18 3.38 1.97
CA LYS A 8 -15.94 2.12 1.22
C LYS A 8 -15.20 1.07 2.05
N MET A 9 -14.26 1.46 2.89
CA MET A 9 -13.57 0.51 3.78
C MET A 9 -14.49 -0.12 4.83
N ARG A 10 -15.70 0.46 5.07
CA ARG A 10 -16.66 -0.02 6.06
C ARG A 10 -17.92 -0.66 5.46
N ILE A 11 -18.07 -0.65 4.14
CA ILE A 11 -19.20 -1.31 3.47
C ILE A 11 -19.27 -2.77 3.91
N ASN A 12 -20.49 -3.25 4.20
CA ASN A 12 -20.74 -4.62 4.64
C ASN A 12 -19.85 -5.05 5.82
N GLY A 13 -19.72 -4.19 6.83
CA GLY A 13 -18.88 -4.48 8.01
C GLY A 13 -17.38 -4.55 7.71
N GLY A 14 -16.92 -3.98 6.60
CA GLY A 14 -15.51 -4.01 6.18
C GLY A 14 -15.12 -5.27 5.40
N ALA A 15 -16.09 -6.05 4.92
CA ALA A 15 -15.82 -7.30 4.18
C ALA A 15 -14.90 -7.10 2.95
N PRO A 16 -15.07 -6.05 2.10
CA PRO A 16 -14.16 -5.82 0.98
C PRO A 16 -12.72 -5.53 1.43
N PHE A 17 -12.54 -4.75 2.49
CA PHE A 17 -11.21 -4.47 3.02
C PHE A 17 -10.57 -5.72 3.64
N THR A 18 -11.37 -6.54 4.31
CA THR A 18 -10.92 -7.83 4.84
C THR A 18 -10.49 -8.78 3.73
N ALA A 19 -11.24 -8.85 2.62
CA ALA A 19 -10.88 -9.63 1.44
C ALA A 19 -9.56 -9.14 0.83
N TYR A 20 -9.41 -7.83 0.64
CA TYR A 20 -8.17 -7.21 0.16
C TYR A 20 -6.97 -7.58 1.04
N LYS A 21 -7.11 -7.49 2.37
CA LYS A 21 -6.04 -7.92 3.30
C LYS A 21 -5.69 -9.39 3.13
N LYS A 22 -6.67 -10.27 2.99
CA LYS A 22 -6.45 -11.72 2.83
C LYS A 22 -5.70 -12.04 1.53
N GLU A 23 -6.03 -11.37 0.44
CA GLU A 23 -5.37 -11.61 -0.86
C GLU A 23 -3.89 -11.21 -0.83
N ILE A 24 -3.56 -10.03 -0.29
CA ILE A 24 -2.14 -9.62 -0.18
C ILE A 24 -1.38 -10.53 0.79
N ALA A 25 -1.97 -10.86 1.94
CA ALA A 25 -1.33 -11.75 2.91
C ALA A 25 -1.11 -13.16 2.34
N LYS A 26 -2.05 -13.67 1.54
CA LYS A 26 -1.90 -14.95 0.81
C LYS A 26 -0.73 -14.87 -0.16
N PHE A 27 -0.69 -13.86 -1.03
CA PHE A 27 0.39 -13.64 -1.97
C PHE A 27 1.76 -13.59 -1.27
N CYS A 28 1.88 -12.77 -0.22
CA CYS A 28 3.14 -12.63 0.52
C CYS A 28 3.58 -13.95 1.17
N ARG A 29 2.65 -14.74 1.69
CA ARG A 29 2.97 -16.06 2.29
C ARG A 29 3.43 -17.07 1.26
N GLU A 30 2.80 -17.11 0.07
CA GLU A 30 3.09 -18.09 -0.97
C GLU A 30 4.42 -17.81 -1.68
N ASP A 31 4.81 -16.55 -1.82
CA ASP A 31 5.95 -16.12 -2.64
C ASP A 31 7.11 -15.48 -1.85
N ARG A 32 7.05 -15.44 -0.51
CA ARG A 32 8.11 -14.83 0.33
C ARG A 32 9.49 -15.47 0.17
N GLU A 33 9.55 -16.72 -0.22
CA GLU A 33 10.80 -17.48 -0.43
C GLU A 33 11.13 -17.64 -1.92
N HIS A 34 10.49 -16.85 -2.80
CA HIS A 34 10.79 -16.88 -4.23
C HIS A 34 12.26 -16.54 -4.48
N PRO A 35 13.04 -17.38 -5.22
CA PRO A 35 14.49 -17.26 -5.33
C PRO A 35 14.98 -15.88 -5.77
N GLN A 36 14.24 -15.24 -6.68
CA GLN A 36 14.63 -13.97 -7.29
C GLN A 36 13.90 -12.74 -6.71
N LEU A 37 12.67 -12.90 -6.21
CA LEU A 37 11.80 -11.78 -5.80
C LEU A 37 11.37 -11.86 -4.32
N GLY A 38 11.79 -12.86 -3.57
CA GLY A 38 11.39 -13.04 -2.17
C GLY A 38 11.76 -11.85 -1.27
N GLY A 39 12.85 -11.14 -1.57
CA GLY A 39 13.23 -9.91 -0.88
C GLY A 39 12.17 -8.82 -1.02
N GLN A 40 11.71 -8.58 -2.25
CA GLN A 40 10.67 -7.60 -2.56
C GLN A 40 9.31 -8.01 -1.98
N VAL A 41 8.98 -9.29 -1.99
CA VAL A 41 7.75 -9.81 -1.38
C VAL A 41 7.75 -9.61 0.14
N ARG A 42 8.88 -9.82 0.82
CA ARG A 42 9.01 -9.53 2.25
C ARG A 42 8.89 -8.03 2.55
N ALA A 43 9.52 -7.17 1.74
CA ALA A 43 9.39 -5.73 1.87
C ALA A 43 7.93 -5.26 1.69
N LEU A 44 7.20 -5.84 0.73
CA LEU A 44 5.77 -5.60 0.56
C LEU A 44 4.99 -6.03 1.82
N ALA A 45 5.25 -7.21 2.37
CA ALA A 45 4.55 -7.71 3.55
C ALA A 45 4.73 -6.77 4.75
N GLU A 46 5.97 -6.38 5.06
CA GLU A 46 6.28 -5.46 6.16
C GLU A 46 5.62 -4.09 5.97
N THR A 47 5.63 -3.56 4.74
CA THR A 47 4.98 -2.28 4.42
C THR A 47 3.47 -2.39 4.53
N PHE A 48 2.90 -3.52 4.11
CA PHE A 48 1.47 -3.76 4.19
C PHE A 48 0.96 -3.89 5.63
N ASP A 49 1.73 -4.53 6.52
CA ASP A 49 1.41 -4.61 7.94
C ASP A 49 1.34 -3.21 8.57
N LYS A 50 2.30 -2.33 8.24
CA LYS A 50 2.28 -0.92 8.67
C LYS A 50 1.07 -0.17 8.10
N LEU A 51 0.73 -0.40 6.83
CA LEU A 51 -0.43 0.23 6.19
C LEU A 51 -1.74 -0.18 6.87
N THR A 52 -1.88 -1.44 7.26
CA THR A 52 -3.08 -1.90 7.99
C THR A 52 -3.19 -1.24 9.36
N ALA A 53 -2.07 -1.08 10.08
CA ALA A 53 -2.04 -0.35 11.34
C ALA A 53 -2.41 1.14 11.19
N VAL A 54 -1.94 1.79 10.11
CA VAL A 54 -2.35 3.16 9.74
C VAL A 54 -3.86 3.23 9.52
N ALA A 55 -4.44 2.28 8.77
CA ALA A 55 -5.88 2.25 8.52
C ALA A 55 -6.72 2.10 9.80
N GLU A 56 -6.24 1.31 10.76
CA GLU A 56 -6.90 1.14 12.06
C GLU A 56 -6.84 2.43 12.89
N LYS A 57 -5.68 3.06 13.00
CA LYS A 57 -5.53 4.38 13.65
C LYS A 57 -6.42 5.44 13.01
N MET A 58 -6.45 5.52 11.70
CA MET A 58 -7.32 6.47 10.99
C MET A 58 -8.80 6.21 11.22
N ARG A 59 -9.21 4.96 11.37
CA ARG A 59 -10.60 4.63 11.72
C ARG A 59 -11.00 5.18 13.09
N ASP A 60 -10.09 5.11 14.06
CA ASP A 60 -10.34 5.64 15.40
C ASP A 60 -10.27 7.16 15.41
N GLN A 61 -9.34 7.76 14.69
CA GLN A 61 -9.22 9.21 14.50
C GLN A 61 -10.49 9.81 13.87
N MET A 62 -11.12 9.12 12.93
CA MET A 62 -12.38 9.58 12.32
C MET A 62 -13.50 9.81 13.35
N LYS A 63 -13.47 9.09 14.49
CA LYS A 63 -14.46 9.25 15.55
C LYS A 63 -14.08 10.33 16.55
N SER A 64 -12.80 10.45 16.89
CA SER A 64 -12.28 11.36 17.90
C SER A 64 -12.00 12.76 17.36
N ASP A 65 -11.48 12.87 16.12
CA ASP A 65 -11.13 14.12 15.45
C ASP A 65 -11.38 14.02 13.94
N PRO A 66 -12.65 14.23 13.48
CA PRO A 66 -13.01 14.10 12.07
C PRO A 66 -12.27 15.06 11.13
N LEU A 67 -11.90 16.25 11.60
CA LEU A 67 -11.19 17.24 10.78
C LEU A 67 -9.75 16.81 10.53
N GLN A 68 -9.06 16.37 11.57
CA GLN A 68 -7.71 15.81 11.45
C GLN A 68 -7.69 14.56 10.58
N TRP A 69 -8.67 13.66 10.78
CA TRP A 69 -8.84 12.52 9.89
C TRP A 69 -9.00 12.93 8.43
N ALA A 70 -9.86 13.92 8.14
CA ALA A 70 -10.11 14.38 6.78
C ALA A 70 -8.83 14.92 6.11
N SER A 71 -8.00 15.69 6.84
CA SER A 71 -6.73 16.21 6.34
C SER A 71 -5.72 15.11 5.98
N ASN A 72 -5.78 13.97 6.67
CA ASN A 72 -4.86 12.84 6.51
C ASN A 72 -5.32 11.80 5.47
N THR A 73 -6.54 11.91 4.92
CA THR A 73 -7.08 10.90 3.99
C THR A 73 -6.34 10.82 2.66
N SER A 74 -5.80 11.92 2.14
CA SER A 74 -5.09 11.92 0.85
C SER A 74 -3.75 11.16 0.91
N PRO A 75 -2.85 11.43 1.87
CA PRO A 75 -1.64 10.62 2.01
C PRO A 75 -1.94 9.14 2.28
N ALA A 76 -2.98 8.81 3.05
CA ALA A 76 -3.39 7.44 3.27
C ALA A 76 -3.85 6.76 1.97
N LEU A 77 -4.67 7.43 1.16
CA LEU A 77 -5.10 6.91 -0.14
C LEU A 77 -3.92 6.65 -1.07
N THR A 78 -2.94 7.58 -1.11
CA THR A 78 -1.70 7.42 -1.90
C THR A 78 -0.96 6.16 -1.46
N ALA A 79 -0.74 5.97 -0.16
CA ALA A 79 -0.06 4.79 0.37
C ALA A 79 -0.78 3.48 0.00
N PHE A 80 -2.12 3.43 0.07
CA PHE A 80 -2.90 2.27 -0.39
C PHE A 80 -2.73 2.01 -1.88
N GLY A 81 -2.70 3.05 -2.71
CA GLY A 81 -2.48 2.94 -4.15
C GLY A 81 -1.10 2.38 -4.48
N GLU A 82 -0.06 2.91 -3.86
CA GLU A 82 1.33 2.49 -4.06
C GLU A 82 1.54 1.02 -3.64
N VAL A 83 1.07 0.62 -2.46
CA VAL A 83 1.16 -0.78 -2.00
C VAL A 83 0.40 -1.72 -2.92
N THR A 84 -0.80 -1.33 -3.37
CA THR A 84 -1.57 -2.14 -4.32
C THR A 84 -0.83 -2.30 -5.65
N MET A 85 -0.20 -1.23 -6.13
CA MET A 85 0.58 -1.26 -7.37
C MET A 85 1.80 -2.17 -7.24
N VAL A 86 2.57 -2.06 -6.15
CA VAL A 86 3.70 -2.96 -5.85
C VAL A 86 3.24 -4.41 -5.83
N TRP A 87 2.16 -4.72 -5.13
CA TRP A 87 1.59 -6.08 -5.12
C TRP A 87 1.31 -6.60 -6.52
N ARG A 88 0.60 -5.82 -7.35
CA ARG A 88 0.24 -6.26 -8.71
C ARG A 88 1.44 -6.39 -9.64
N LEU A 89 2.44 -5.51 -9.50
CA LEU A 89 3.69 -5.62 -10.27
C LEU A 89 4.49 -6.87 -9.87
N LEU A 90 4.59 -7.17 -8.58
CA LEU A 90 5.27 -8.37 -8.08
C LEU A 90 4.54 -9.66 -8.53
N ASP A 91 3.22 -9.69 -8.49
CA ASP A 91 2.42 -10.82 -8.99
C ASP A 91 2.73 -11.11 -10.47
N MET A 92 2.73 -10.07 -11.31
CA MET A 92 3.12 -10.21 -12.72
C MET A 92 4.58 -10.65 -12.90
N ALA A 93 5.49 -10.14 -12.07
CA ALA A 93 6.92 -10.50 -12.15
C ALA A 93 7.18 -11.96 -11.74
N ILE A 94 6.47 -12.48 -10.74
CA ILE A 94 6.55 -13.88 -10.32
C ILE A 94 6.05 -14.81 -11.42
N ILE A 95 4.94 -14.47 -12.07
CA ILE A 95 4.45 -15.22 -13.25
C ILE A 95 5.50 -15.22 -14.37
N ALA A 96 6.14 -14.06 -14.62
CA ALA A 96 7.19 -13.92 -15.63
C ALA A 96 8.45 -14.73 -15.27
N ALA A 97 8.87 -14.73 -14.01
CA ALA A 97 10.00 -15.52 -13.53
C ALA A 97 9.76 -17.03 -13.72
N ARG A 98 8.59 -17.52 -13.28
CA ARG A 98 8.18 -18.91 -13.47
C ARG A 98 8.09 -19.34 -14.95
N ALA A 99 7.66 -18.43 -15.83
CA ALA A 99 7.65 -18.67 -17.27
C ALA A 99 9.06 -18.77 -17.86
N SER A 100 9.99 -17.92 -17.36
CA SER A 100 11.40 -17.94 -17.77
C SER A 100 12.11 -19.21 -17.35
N GLU A 101 11.83 -19.73 -16.17
CA GLU A 101 12.36 -21.03 -15.68
C GLU A 101 11.91 -22.19 -16.54
N LYS A 102 10.72 -22.13 -17.13
CA LYS A 102 10.18 -23.12 -18.08
C LYS A 102 10.72 -22.93 -19.51
N GLY A 103 11.80 -22.19 -19.69
CA GLY A 103 12.48 -22.01 -20.98
C GLY A 103 11.89 -20.90 -21.87
N ARG A 104 10.88 -20.17 -21.44
CA ARG A 104 10.28 -19.04 -22.18
C ARG A 104 11.07 -17.74 -21.92
N LYS A 105 12.37 -17.76 -22.23
CA LYS A 105 13.23 -16.59 -22.04
C LYS A 105 12.98 -15.55 -23.14
N ASN A 106 12.52 -14.36 -22.77
CA ASN A 106 12.44 -13.20 -23.65
C ASN A 106 12.55 -11.88 -22.86
N ASN A 107 12.82 -10.81 -23.57
CA ASN A 107 12.99 -9.48 -22.98
C ASN A 107 11.72 -8.97 -22.29
N PHE A 108 10.54 -9.41 -22.70
CA PHE A 108 9.28 -9.03 -22.06
C PHE A 108 9.22 -9.53 -20.60
N TYR A 109 9.54 -10.80 -20.34
CA TYR A 109 9.55 -11.36 -18.99
C TYR A 109 10.65 -10.73 -18.13
N LEU A 110 11.85 -10.55 -18.70
CA LEU A 110 12.92 -9.84 -18.00
C LEU A 110 12.49 -8.41 -17.64
N GLY A 111 11.88 -7.69 -18.55
CA GLY A 111 11.36 -6.34 -18.31
C GLY A 111 10.33 -6.28 -17.19
N LYS A 112 9.43 -7.28 -17.07
CA LYS A 112 8.45 -7.36 -15.96
C LYS A 112 9.13 -7.54 -14.60
N ILE A 113 10.15 -8.39 -14.54
CA ILE A 113 10.93 -8.63 -13.31
C ILE A 113 11.67 -7.34 -12.90
N MET A 114 12.41 -6.73 -13.84
CA MET A 114 13.16 -5.50 -13.56
C MET A 114 12.25 -4.33 -13.15
N GLN A 115 11.11 -4.17 -13.83
CA GLN A 115 10.11 -3.15 -13.50
C GLN A 115 9.57 -3.31 -12.08
N ALA A 116 9.20 -4.53 -11.71
CA ALA A 116 8.66 -4.81 -10.38
C ALA A 116 9.72 -4.57 -9.29
N THR A 117 10.95 -5.04 -9.50
CA THR A 117 12.07 -4.82 -8.57
C THR A 117 12.32 -3.33 -8.39
N TYR A 118 12.53 -2.59 -9.47
CA TYR A 118 12.79 -1.14 -9.43
C TYR A 118 11.66 -0.39 -8.71
N PHE A 119 10.41 -0.65 -9.12
CA PHE A 119 9.26 0.03 -8.55
C PHE A 119 9.10 -0.26 -7.04
N THR A 120 9.33 -1.51 -6.62
CA THR A 120 9.26 -1.89 -5.22
C THR A 120 10.34 -1.18 -4.40
N ASP A 121 11.59 -1.23 -4.86
CA ASP A 121 12.75 -0.70 -4.13
C ASP A 121 12.72 0.83 -4.02
N VAL A 122 12.12 1.52 -5.00
CA VAL A 122 11.96 2.99 -4.98
C VAL A 122 10.69 3.42 -4.25
N THR A 123 9.57 2.72 -4.46
CA THR A 123 8.24 3.19 -4.00
C THR A 123 8.00 2.88 -2.53
N LEU A 124 8.34 1.67 -2.04
CA LEU A 124 8.01 1.32 -0.65
C LEU A 124 8.68 2.21 0.41
N PRO A 125 9.94 2.64 0.28
CA PRO A 125 10.50 3.63 1.21
C PRO A 125 9.76 4.96 1.20
N HIS A 126 9.31 5.41 0.02
CA HIS A 126 8.48 6.61 -0.12
C HIS A 126 7.09 6.43 0.52
N THR A 127 6.47 5.27 0.29
CA THR A 127 5.19 4.90 0.91
C THR A 127 5.25 4.96 2.43
N LEU A 128 6.34 4.49 3.04
CA LEU A 128 6.54 4.57 4.49
C LEU A 128 6.57 6.02 5.00
N ALA A 129 7.22 6.93 4.27
CA ALA A 129 7.20 8.36 4.59
C ALA A 129 5.79 8.95 4.45
N THR A 130 5.06 8.57 3.41
CA THR A 130 3.67 8.98 3.17
C THR A 130 2.73 8.49 4.29
N MET A 131 2.95 7.27 4.80
CA MET A 131 2.20 6.74 5.95
C MET A 131 2.44 7.56 7.23
N ASN A 132 3.66 7.99 7.48
CA ASN A 132 3.96 8.87 8.61
C ASN A 132 3.20 10.19 8.50
N ASN A 133 3.08 10.76 7.29
CA ASN A 133 2.26 11.95 7.05
C ASN A 133 0.77 11.69 7.31
N ALA A 134 0.27 10.50 6.97
CA ALA A 134 -1.13 10.11 7.23
C ALA A 134 -1.44 9.94 8.74
N LEU A 135 -0.42 9.80 9.57
CA LEU A 135 -0.55 9.71 11.04
C LEU A 135 -0.16 11.00 11.76
N ARG A 136 0.11 12.07 11.03
CA ARG A 136 0.50 13.35 11.60
C ARG A 136 -0.60 13.89 12.52
N GLU A 137 -0.20 14.37 13.69
CA GLU A 137 -1.09 14.94 14.70
C GLU A 137 -1.12 16.48 14.66
N GLY A 138 -0.27 17.10 13.85
CA GLY A 138 -0.20 18.56 13.70
C GLY A 138 -1.48 19.13 13.12
N ARG A 139 -1.96 20.22 13.71
CA ARG A 139 -3.25 20.87 13.39
C ARG A 139 -3.09 22.16 12.61
N GLU A 140 -1.89 22.51 12.18
CA GLU A 140 -1.53 23.79 11.59
C GLU A 140 -2.41 24.14 10.38
N VAL A 141 -2.76 23.13 9.56
CA VAL A 141 -3.64 23.32 8.40
C VAL A 141 -5.09 23.57 8.79
N ILE A 142 -5.54 22.97 9.90
CA ILE A 142 -6.93 23.05 10.37
C ILE A 142 -7.16 24.35 11.17
N GLU A 143 -6.16 24.75 11.94
CA GLU A 143 -6.23 25.90 12.87
C GLU A 143 -5.70 27.20 12.27
N MET A 144 -5.28 27.18 11.00
CA MET A 144 -4.81 28.38 10.30
C MET A 144 -5.92 29.43 10.23
N PRO A 145 -5.70 30.67 10.74
CA PRO A 145 -6.75 31.66 10.76
C PRO A 145 -7.10 32.15 9.36
N ASN A 146 -8.39 32.43 9.15
CA ASN A 146 -8.85 33.06 7.92
C ASN A 146 -8.14 34.42 7.75
N GLY A 147 -7.44 34.60 6.66
CA GLY A 147 -6.67 35.83 6.38
C GLY A 147 -5.17 35.69 6.68
N ALA A 148 -4.67 34.49 6.94
CA ALA A 148 -3.24 34.20 6.99
C ALA A 148 -2.56 34.14 5.61
N PHE A 149 -3.31 34.35 4.52
CA PHE A 149 -2.87 34.39 3.14
C PHE A 149 -2.99 35.78 2.54
#